data_b2544ef4f70cc65363d36275454cbeea
#
_entry.id   b2544ef4f70cc65363d36275454cbeea
#
_cell.length_a   1.000
_cell.length_b   1.000
_cell.length_c   1.000
_cell.angle_alpha   90.00
_cell.angle_beta   90.00
_cell.angle_gamma   90.00
#
_symmetry.space_group_name_H-M   'P 1'
#
loop_
_entity.id
_entity.type
_entity.pdbx_description
1 polymer ?
#
loop_
_entity_poly.entity_id
_entity_poly.type
_entity_poly.pdbx_seq_one_letter_code
_entity_poly.pdbx_strand_id
1 'polypeptide(L)'
;DLARFYDAPVSLEYAREYQIKNNVRDDELTPKDYYYLLLGQYDQTSKLIDSSANRGLVIADTNSLVTKGYYDYYMEVEGQDTSMTDTFDNLFVSILSKEKWDLILFVQPIGSYVNDGFRDMTMADEEIRTSFSNYLDQLRQQYLGNIPTTFLASDYLGNYEEAKKVIDAIYQAD
;
A
#
# COMPACT_ATOMS: atom_id res chain seq x y z
N ASP A 1 -5.94 -2.08 -14.16
CA ASP A 1 -7.15 -2.28 -14.97
C ASP A 1 -8.36 -1.50 -14.44
N LEU A 2 -8.62 -1.43 -13.11
CA LEU A 2 -9.71 -0.61 -12.55
C LEU A 2 -9.59 0.86 -12.96
N ALA A 3 -8.41 1.47 -12.81
CA ALA A 3 -8.18 2.87 -13.21
C ALA A 3 -8.50 3.11 -14.68
N ARG A 4 -8.10 2.17 -15.55
CA ARG A 4 -8.41 2.23 -16.97
C ARG A 4 -9.91 2.07 -17.26
N PHE A 5 -10.58 1.20 -16.50
CA PHE A 5 -12.04 1.00 -16.66
C PHE A 5 -12.83 2.27 -16.30
N TYR A 6 -12.44 2.95 -15.23
CA TYR A 6 -13.11 4.15 -14.76
C TYR A 6 -12.56 5.47 -15.36
N ASP A 7 -11.59 5.41 -16.27
CA ASP A 7 -10.85 6.59 -16.76
C ASP A 7 -10.32 7.47 -15.60
N ALA A 8 -9.87 6.79 -14.54
CA ALA A 8 -9.41 7.42 -13.30
C ALA A 8 -7.89 7.49 -13.24
N PRO A 9 -7.29 8.54 -12.66
CA PRO A 9 -5.87 8.56 -12.38
C PRO A 9 -5.49 7.47 -11.36
N VAL A 10 -4.28 6.94 -11.51
CA VAL A 10 -3.72 5.90 -10.61
C VAL A 10 -2.43 6.35 -9.99
N SER A 11 -2.35 6.27 -8.65
CA SER A 11 -1.11 6.38 -7.89
C SER A 11 -0.50 4.98 -7.80
N LEU A 12 0.60 4.77 -8.50
CA LEU A 12 1.32 3.49 -8.47
C LEU A 12 2.13 3.36 -7.17
N GLU A 13 2.61 2.15 -6.90
CA GLU A 13 3.51 1.87 -5.78
C GLU A 13 4.82 2.66 -5.93
N TYR A 14 5.00 3.70 -5.12
CA TYR A 14 6.20 4.55 -5.16
C TYR A 14 7.47 3.77 -4.78
N ALA A 15 7.36 2.78 -3.88
CA ALA A 15 8.50 1.97 -3.46
C ALA A 15 9.20 1.28 -4.64
N ARG A 16 8.43 0.78 -5.61
CA ARG A 16 9.01 0.14 -6.81
C ARG A 16 9.81 1.12 -7.67
N GLU A 17 9.29 2.31 -7.89
CA GLU A 17 10.01 3.37 -8.61
C GLU A 17 11.30 3.77 -7.88
N TYR A 18 11.20 3.94 -6.56
CA TYR A 18 12.34 4.27 -5.70
C TYR A 18 13.44 3.20 -5.76
N GLN A 19 13.07 1.93 -5.64
CA GLN A 19 13.99 0.79 -5.68
C GLN A 19 14.71 0.68 -7.03
N ILE A 20 13.99 0.81 -8.13
CA ILE A 20 14.57 0.79 -9.48
C ILE A 20 15.56 1.94 -9.65
N LYS A 21 15.17 3.15 -9.26
CA LYS A 21 15.99 4.36 -9.40
C LYS A 21 17.28 4.30 -8.59
N ASN A 22 17.21 3.73 -7.38
CA ASN A 22 18.34 3.65 -6.46
C ASN A 22 19.09 2.31 -6.53
N ASN A 23 18.59 1.35 -7.33
CA ASN A 23 19.12 -0.02 -7.44
C ASN A 23 19.25 -0.71 -6.08
N VAL A 24 18.17 -0.68 -5.28
CA VAL A 24 18.10 -1.23 -3.93
C VAL A 24 16.95 -2.24 -3.83
N ARG A 25 17.18 -3.35 -3.13
CA ARG A 25 16.16 -4.41 -2.91
C ARG A 25 15.36 -4.16 -1.63
N ASP A 26 14.26 -4.89 -1.44
CA ASP A 26 13.42 -4.80 -0.24
C ASP A 26 14.23 -4.98 1.06
N ASP A 27 15.12 -5.97 1.09
CA ASP A 27 15.95 -6.33 2.25
C ASP A 27 17.19 -5.43 2.45
N GLU A 28 17.43 -4.50 1.55
CA GLU A 28 18.54 -3.54 1.61
C GLU A 28 18.10 -2.13 2.03
N LEU A 29 16.79 -1.90 2.12
CA LEU A 29 16.24 -0.59 2.51
C LEU A 29 16.63 -0.22 3.94
N THR A 30 17.10 0.99 4.11
CA THR A 30 17.45 1.57 5.42
C THR A 30 16.24 2.30 6.04
N PRO A 31 16.25 2.62 7.35
CA PRO A 31 15.20 3.44 7.97
C PRO A 31 14.98 4.77 7.25
N LYS A 32 16.05 5.37 6.71
CA LYS A 32 15.98 6.62 5.95
C LYS A 32 15.29 6.43 4.59
N ASP A 33 15.49 5.29 3.95
CA ASP A 33 14.76 4.97 2.71
C ASP A 33 13.26 4.90 2.98
N TYR A 34 12.83 4.21 4.04
CA TYR A 34 11.42 4.14 4.44
C TYR A 34 10.82 5.51 4.74
N TYR A 35 11.58 6.42 5.33
CA TYR A 35 11.17 7.81 5.52
C TYR A 35 10.87 8.48 4.17
N TYR A 36 11.72 8.29 3.16
CA TYR A 36 11.49 8.80 1.81
C TYR A 36 10.34 8.09 1.09
N LEU A 37 10.13 6.79 1.35
CA LEU A 37 9.01 6.05 0.78
C LEU A 37 7.67 6.60 1.28
N LEU A 38 7.54 6.91 2.57
CA LEU A 38 6.36 7.56 3.12
C LEU A 38 6.06 8.90 2.44
N LEU A 39 7.05 9.76 2.34
CA LEU A 39 6.91 11.08 1.72
C LEU A 39 6.56 10.97 0.25
N GLY A 40 7.25 10.10 -0.48
CA GLY A 40 7.06 9.94 -1.92
C GLY A 40 5.68 9.40 -2.28
N GLN A 41 5.21 8.37 -1.58
CA GLN A 41 3.87 7.82 -1.80
C GLN A 41 2.79 8.85 -1.50
N TYR A 42 2.91 9.56 -0.38
CA TYR A 42 1.96 10.61 -0.01
C TYR A 42 1.94 11.77 -1.03
N ASP A 43 3.10 12.28 -1.42
CA ASP A 43 3.23 13.36 -2.39
C ASP A 43 2.63 12.98 -3.74
N GLN A 44 2.94 11.77 -4.23
CA GLN A 44 2.40 11.26 -5.49
C GLN A 44 0.87 11.15 -5.46
N THR A 45 0.31 10.56 -4.42
CA THR A 45 -1.14 10.36 -4.28
C THR A 45 -1.86 11.71 -4.11
N SER A 46 -1.33 12.60 -3.27
CA SER A 46 -1.92 13.93 -3.03
C SER A 46 -1.96 14.78 -4.29
N LYS A 47 -0.89 14.76 -5.09
CA LYS A 47 -0.85 15.47 -6.37
C LYS A 47 -1.93 15.00 -7.34
N LEU A 48 -2.25 13.70 -7.35
CA LEU A 48 -3.32 13.17 -8.18
C LEU A 48 -4.70 13.57 -7.67
N ILE A 49 -4.91 13.55 -6.35
CA ILE A 49 -6.17 13.97 -5.73
C ILE A 49 -6.44 15.45 -6.02
N ASP A 50 -5.42 16.30 -5.94
CA ASP A 50 -5.52 17.74 -6.16
C ASP A 50 -5.48 18.13 -7.66
N SER A 51 -5.22 17.17 -8.52
CA SER A 51 -5.11 17.39 -9.97
C SER A 51 -6.46 17.62 -10.64
N SER A 52 -6.46 18.44 -11.71
CA SER A 52 -7.60 18.56 -12.63
C SER A 52 -7.93 17.25 -13.38
N ALA A 53 -7.04 16.26 -13.36
CA ALA A 53 -7.31 14.92 -13.87
C ALA A 53 -8.19 14.09 -12.95
N ASN A 54 -8.33 14.48 -11.67
CA ASN A 54 -9.27 13.87 -10.75
C ASN A 54 -10.70 14.24 -11.14
N ARG A 55 -11.45 13.23 -11.54
CA ARG A 55 -12.87 13.36 -11.96
C ARG A 55 -13.82 12.75 -10.92
N GLY A 56 -13.43 12.74 -9.66
CA GLY A 56 -14.19 12.16 -8.56
C GLY A 56 -13.72 10.78 -8.11
N LEU A 57 -12.77 10.16 -8.82
CA LEU A 57 -12.18 8.87 -8.44
C LEU A 57 -10.67 8.90 -8.67
N VAL A 58 -9.90 8.52 -7.65
CA VAL A 58 -8.45 8.24 -7.73
C VAL A 58 -8.22 6.85 -7.17
N ILE A 59 -7.47 6.02 -7.87
CA ILE A 59 -7.09 4.68 -7.41
C ILE A 59 -5.62 4.72 -7.00
N ALA A 60 -5.33 4.28 -5.79
CA ALA A 60 -3.96 4.16 -5.30
C ALA A 60 -3.58 2.69 -5.12
N ASP A 61 -2.43 2.33 -5.64
CA ASP A 61 -1.77 1.06 -5.37
C ASP A 61 -0.82 1.29 -4.19
N THR A 62 -1.23 0.80 -3.04
CA THR A 62 -0.62 1.04 -1.73
C THR A 62 -0.85 2.45 -1.13
N ASN A 63 -0.51 2.57 0.14
CA ASN A 63 -0.57 3.81 0.92
C ASN A 63 0.49 3.79 2.05
N SER A 64 0.50 4.81 2.91
CA SER A 64 1.42 4.94 4.04
C SER A 64 1.39 3.74 5.01
N LEU A 65 0.22 3.11 5.19
CA LEU A 65 0.06 1.96 6.08
C LEU A 65 0.85 0.74 5.61
N VAL A 66 0.91 0.50 4.30
CA VAL A 66 1.73 -0.58 3.72
C VAL A 66 3.21 -0.31 3.95
N THR A 67 3.66 0.93 3.77
CA THR A 67 5.04 1.34 4.07
C THR A 67 5.37 1.13 5.56
N LYS A 68 4.44 1.46 6.48
CA LYS A 68 4.58 1.18 7.91
C LYS A 68 4.74 -0.31 8.18
N GLY A 69 3.90 -1.14 7.56
CA GLY A 69 3.99 -2.59 7.73
C GLY A 69 5.35 -3.16 7.34
N TYR A 70 5.90 -2.72 6.21
CA TYR A 70 7.24 -3.13 5.78
C TYR A 70 8.35 -2.57 6.66
N TYR A 71 8.22 -1.34 7.14
CA TYR A 71 9.17 -0.77 8.10
C TYR A 71 9.24 -1.64 9.37
N ASP A 72 8.09 -1.94 9.95
CA ASP A 72 8.02 -2.74 11.18
C ASP A 72 8.60 -4.14 10.96
N TYR A 73 8.30 -4.77 9.84
CA TYR A 73 8.82 -6.09 9.52
C TYR A 73 10.35 -6.09 9.41
N TYR A 74 10.93 -5.21 8.62
CA TYR A 74 12.37 -5.23 8.35
C TYR A 74 13.21 -4.57 9.45
N MET A 75 12.72 -3.50 10.07
CA MET A 75 13.51 -2.74 11.05
C MET A 75 13.30 -3.23 12.48
N GLU A 76 12.11 -3.66 12.84
CA GLU A 76 11.77 -4.06 14.19
C GLU A 76 11.77 -5.59 14.36
N VAL A 77 11.05 -6.32 13.51
CA VAL A 77 10.91 -7.79 13.63
C VAL A 77 12.21 -8.49 13.25
N GLU A 78 12.81 -8.13 12.12
CA GLU A 78 14.10 -8.64 11.69
C GLU A 78 15.28 -7.99 12.45
N GLY A 79 15.01 -6.96 13.27
CA GLY A 79 15.97 -6.34 14.18
C GLY A 79 17.12 -5.62 13.49
N GLN A 80 16.92 -5.10 12.28
CA GLN A 80 18.00 -4.51 11.50
C GLN A 80 18.45 -3.15 12.03
N ASP A 81 17.54 -2.21 12.22
CA ASP A 81 17.87 -0.86 12.71
C ASP A 81 16.61 -0.11 13.21
N THR A 82 16.56 0.15 14.50
CA THR A 82 15.48 0.89 15.16
C THR A 82 15.81 2.35 15.46
N SER A 83 16.95 2.85 14.96
CA SER A 83 17.46 4.19 15.30
C SER A 83 16.53 5.34 14.88
N MET A 84 15.66 5.13 13.91
CA MET A 84 14.71 6.14 13.42
C MET A 84 13.25 5.82 13.72
N THR A 85 12.94 4.79 14.52
CA THR A 85 11.56 4.34 14.73
C THR A 85 10.64 5.46 15.22
N ASP A 86 11.03 6.22 16.25
CA ASP A 86 10.23 7.34 16.75
C ASP A 86 9.98 8.41 15.67
N THR A 87 11.01 8.72 14.87
CA THR A 87 10.92 9.71 13.80
C THR A 87 10.00 9.22 12.68
N PHE A 88 10.14 7.95 12.32
CA PHE A 88 9.30 7.32 11.30
C PHE A 88 7.85 7.25 11.74
N ASP A 89 7.57 6.81 12.96
CA ASP A 89 6.22 6.69 13.50
C ASP A 89 5.51 8.05 13.60
N ASN A 90 6.21 9.09 14.05
CA ASN A 90 5.67 10.44 14.08
C ASN A 90 5.34 10.95 12.68
N LEU A 91 6.19 10.69 11.69
CA LEU A 91 5.93 11.04 10.30
C LEU A 91 4.74 10.25 9.74
N PHE A 92 4.69 8.93 10.00
CA PHE A 92 3.61 8.05 9.57
C PHE A 92 2.26 8.56 10.07
N VAL A 93 2.13 8.82 11.38
CA VAL A 93 0.88 9.33 11.98
C VAL A 93 0.51 10.69 11.38
N SER A 94 1.49 11.57 11.18
CA SER A 94 1.27 12.88 10.56
C SER A 94 0.74 12.77 9.13
N ILE A 95 1.32 11.88 8.31
CA ILE A 95 0.88 11.63 6.93
C ILE A 95 -0.51 11.00 6.93
N LEU A 96 -0.71 9.94 7.71
CA LEU A 96 -1.98 9.22 7.76
C LEU A 96 -3.16 10.14 8.13
N SER A 97 -2.93 11.12 9.01
CA SER A 97 -3.95 12.11 9.40
C SER A 97 -4.39 13.03 8.25
N LYS A 98 -3.62 13.08 7.17
CA LYS A 98 -3.88 13.90 5.98
C LYS A 98 -4.38 13.09 4.79
N GLU A 99 -4.17 11.78 4.81
CA GLU A 99 -4.70 10.87 3.80
C GLU A 99 -6.23 10.76 3.94
N LYS A 100 -6.92 10.69 2.81
CA LYS A 100 -8.38 10.54 2.77
C LYS A 100 -8.70 9.33 1.91
N TRP A 101 -9.31 8.33 2.54
CA TRP A 101 -9.69 7.09 1.91
C TRP A 101 -11.20 6.88 2.07
N ASP A 102 -11.91 6.60 0.98
CA ASP A 102 -13.34 6.30 0.98
C ASP A 102 -13.59 4.79 0.95
N LEU A 103 -12.64 4.02 0.42
CA LEU A 103 -12.70 2.57 0.31
C LEU A 103 -11.30 1.96 0.35
N ILE A 104 -11.18 0.84 1.03
CA ILE A 104 -9.99 -0.02 1.01
C ILE A 104 -10.34 -1.34 0.32
N LEU A 105 -9.60 -1.67 -0.73
CA LEU A 105 -9.60 -2.99 -1.34
C LEU A 105 -8.41 -3.77 -0.81
N PHE A 106 -8.66 -4.68 0.12
CA PHE A 106 -7.61 -5.46 0.76
C PHE A 106 -7.39 -6.77 0.01
N VAL A 107 -6.34 -6.82 -0.81
CA VAL A 107 -6.03 -7.99 -1.64
C VAL A 107 -5.31 -9.03 -0.81
N GLN A 108 -5.89 -10.22 -0.70
CA GLN A 108 -5.27 -11.34 0.00
C GLN A 108 -4.12 -11.94 -0.84
N PRO A 109 -3.04 -12.41 -0.20
CA PRO A 109 -1.88 -12.97 -0.89
C PRO A 109 -2.18 -14.38 -1.43
N ILE A 110 -2.90 -14.44 -2.55
CA ILE A 110 -3.25 -15.69 -3.24
C ILE A 110 -2.31 -15.88 -4.44
N GLY A 111 -1.86 -17.12 -4.64
CA GLY A 111 -1.03 -17.49 -5.78
C GLY A 111 0.47 -17.45 -5.53
N SER A 112 1.24 -17.64 -6.60
CA SER A 112 2.70 -17.72 -6.54
C SER A 112 3.34 -16.34 -6.40
N TYR A 113 4.36 -16.28 -5.57
CA TYR A 113 5.21 -15.09 -5.44
C TYR A 113 6.24 -15.06 -6.59
N VAL A 114 6.32 -13.94 -7.28
CA VAL A 114 7.18 -13.81 -8.47
C VAL A 114 8.41 -12.98 -8.14
N ASN A 115 9.59 -13.52 -8.46
CA ASN A 115 10.85 -12.77 -8.35
C ASN A 115 10.95 -11.77 -9.52
N ASP A 116 10.99 -10.50 -9.20
CA ASP A 116 11.17 -9.40 -10.16
C ASP A 116 12.55 -8.73 -10.05
N GLY A 117 13.45 -9.32 -9.25
CA GLY A 117 14.80 -8.83 -9.02
C GLY A 117 14.95 -7.83 -7.88
N PHE A 118 13.86 -7.28 -7.36
CA PHE A 118 13.85 -6.31 -6.25
C PHE A 118 13.19 -6.87 -4.98
N ARG A 119 12.34 -7.88 -5.13
CA ARG A 119 11.61 -8.49 -4.02
C ARG A 119 12.51 -9.35 -3.15
N ASP A 120 12.27 -9.26 -1.85
CA ASP A 120 12.81 -10.23 -0.89
C ASP A 120 12.08 -11.57 -1.06
N MET A 121 12.83 -12.60 -1.46
CA MET A 121 12.27 -13.93 -1.72
C MET A 121 11.93 -14.71 -0.44
N THR A 122 12.24 -14.20 0.75
CA THR A 122 11.71 -14.78 2.01
C THR A 122 10.20 -14.67 2.08
N MET A 123 9.63 -13.61 1.48
CA MET A 123 8.19 -13.43 1.33
C MET A 123 7.53 -14.44 0.36
N ALA A 124 8.29 -15.29 -0.32
CA ALA A 124 7.74 -16.40 -1.09
C ALA A 124 7.19 -17.52 -0.18
N ASP A 125 7.66 -17.60 1.07
CA ASP A 125 7.10 -18.49 2.08
C ASP A 125 5.66 -18.10 2.41
N GLU A 126 4.75 -19.07 2.33
CA GLU A 126 3.31 -18.83 2.51
C GLU A 126 2.95 -18.43 3.95
N GLU A 127 3.64 -18.99 4.95
CA GLU A 127 3.40 -18.67 6.35
C GLU A 127 3.84 -17.25 6.66
N ILE A 128 5.02 -16.84 6.17
CA ILE A 128 5.55 -15.48 6.32
C ILE A 128 4.61 -14.49 5.64
N ARG A 129 4.20 -14.76 4.42
CA ARG A 129 3.33 -13.89 3.64
C ARG A 129 1.94 -13.75 4.27
N THR A 130 1.39 -14.84 4.79
CA THR A 130 0.10 -14.83 5.50
C THR A 130 0.21 -14.07 6.81
N SER A 131 1.27 -14.28 7.58
CA SER A 131 1.55 -13.55 8.81
C SER A 131 1.67 -12.05 8.57
N PHE A 132 2.40 -11.65 7.54
CA PHE A 132 2.53 -10.25 7.14
C PHE A 132 1.19 -9.63 6.71
N SER A 133 0.39 -10.36 5.92
CA SER A 133 -0.95 -9.92 5.52
C SER A 133 -1.87 -9.72 6.73
N ASN A 134 -1.83 -10.64 7.70
CA ASN A 134 -2.58 -10.49 8.95
C ASN A 134 -2.12 -9.27 9.76
N TYR A 135 -0.82 -8.99 9.78
CA TYR A 135 -0.27 -7.81 10.44
C TYR A 135 -0.74 -6.51 9.75
N LEU A 136 -0.73 -6.46 8.42
CA LEU A 136 -1.29 -5.32 7.69
C LEU A 136 -2.78 -5.10 8.00
N ASP A 137 -3.58 -6.17 8.15
CA ASP A 137 -4.97 -6.02 8.56
C ASP A 137 -5.12 -5.51 10.00
N GLN A 138 -4.26 -5.92 10.92
CA GLN A 138 -4.23 -5.35 12.28
C GLN A 138 -3.93 -3.84 12.26
N LEU A 139 -2.93 -3.40 11.48
CA LEU A 139 -2.63 -1.99 11.29
C LEU A 139 -3.83 -1.24 10.67
N ARG A 140 -4.46 -1.83 9.65
CA ARG A 140 -5.67 -1.25 9.05
C ARG A 140 -6.79 -1.09 10.07
N GLN A 141 -7.06 -2.09 10.88
CA GLN A 141 -8.08 -2.01 11.93
C GLN A 141 -7.76 -0.92 12.95
N GLN A 142 -6.49 -0.81 13.36
CA GLN A 142 -6.03 0.17 14.32
C GLN A 142 -6.15 1.61 13.81
N TYR A 143 -5.74 1.86 12.57
CA TYR A 143 -5.57 3.21 12.04
C TYR A 143 -6.67 3.65 11.05
N LEU A 144 -7.26 2.71 10.34
CA LEU A 144 -8.25 2.94 9.27
C LEU A 144 -9.53 2.10 9.47
N GLY A 145 -9.81 1.68 10.70
CA GLY A 145 -10.95 0.79 11.00
C GLY A 145 -12.33 1.38 10.71
N ASN A 146 -12.41 2.71 10.57
CA ASN A 146 -13.63 3.42 10.17
C ASN A 146 -13.84 3.47 8.64
N ILE A 147 -12.85 3.09 7.85
CA ILE A 147 -12.94 3.11 6.39
C ILE A 147 -13.55 1.78 5.90
N PRO A 148 -14.59 1.83 5.04
CA PRO A 148 -15.14 0.64 4.42
C PRO A 148 -14.04 -0.19 3.75
N THR A 149 -14.02 -1.48 4.04
CA THR A 149 -12.99 -2.39 3.53
C THR A 149 -13.62 -3.61 2.89
N THR A 150 -13.18 -3.95 1.68
CA THR A 150 -13.55 -5.18 0.99
C THR A 150 -12.33 -6.06 0.84
N PHE A 151 -12.42 -7.31 1.34
CA PHE A 151 -11.37 -8.30 1.20
C PHE A 151 -11.51 -9.04 -0.13
N LEU A 152 -10.48 -8.98 -0.94
CA LEU A 152 -10.41 -9.62 -2.25
C LEU A 152 -9.58 -10.90 -2.13
N ALA A 153 -10.25 -12.05 -2.12
CA ALA A 153 -9.67 -13.37 -1.85
C ALA A 153 -9.99 -14.39 -2.96
N SER A 154 -10.19 -13.93 -4.19
CA SER A 154 -10.47 -14.75 -5.36
C SER A 154 -9.31 -14.68 -6.36
N ASP A 155 -9.49 -15.32 -7.52
CA ASP A 155 -8.60 -15.12 -8.65
C ASP A 155 -8.69 -13.67 -9.18
N TYR A 156 -7.86 -13.36 -10.16
CA TYR A 156 -7.81 -12.03 -10.74
C TYR A 156 -9.17 -11.51 -11.23
N LEU A 157 -9.92 -12.34 -11.96
CA LEU A 157 -11.23 -11.93 -12.50
C LEU A 157 -12.26 -11.74 -11.39
N GLY A 158 -12.31 -12.65 -10.42
CA GLY A 158 -13.21 -12.53 -9.28
C GLY A 158 -12.93 -11.30 -8.45
N ASN A 159 -11.66 -11.01 -8.16
CA ASN A 159 -11.24 -9.80 -7.45
C ASN A 159 -11.59 -8.54 -8.24
N TYR A 160 -11.40 -8.55 -9.56
CA TYR A 160 -11.70 -7.42 -10.44
C TYR A 160 -13.20 -7.10 -10.44
N GLU A 161 -14.07 -8.12 -10.61
CA GLU A 161 -15.52 -7.92 -10.62
C GLU A 161 -16.07 -7.50 -9.25
N GLU A 162 -15.54 -8.05 -8.15
CA GLU A 162 -15.95 -7.63 -6.81
C GLU A 162 -15.50 -6.19 -6.51
N ALA A 163 -14.28 -5.82 -6.90
CA ALA A 163 -13.80 -4.45 -6.77
C ALA A 163 -14.67 -3.45 -7.54
N LYS A 164 -15.04 -3.76 -8.77
CA LYS A 164 -15.97 -2.92 -9.57
C LYS A 164 -17.32 -2.76 -8.87
N LYS A 165 -17.90 -3.84 -8.41
CA LYS A 165 -19.21 -3.82 -7.73
C LYS A 165 -19.21 -2.89 -6.52
N VAL A 166 -18.16 -2.93 -5.68
CA VAL A 166 -18.09 -2.08 -4.49
C VAL A 166 -17.73 -0.63 -4.82
N ILE A 167 -16.91 -0.39 -5.85
CA ILE A 167 -16.64 0.97 -6.34
C ILE A 167 -17.93 1.58 -6.91
N ASP A 168 -18.65 0.87 -7.76
CA ASP A 168 -19.91 1.34 -8.36
C ASP A 168 -20.95 1.70 -7.30
N ALA A 169 -21.03 0.94 -6.20
CA ALA A 169 -21.94 1.22 -5.10
C ALA A 169 -21.66 2.56 -4.39
N ILE A 170 -20.41 3.03 -4.41
CA ILE A 170 -19.99 4.30 -3.80
C ILE A 170 -19.98 5.42 -4.83
N TYR A 171 -19.39 5.17 -6.00
CA TYR A 171 -19.12 6.19 -7.03
C TYR A 171 -20.36 6.62 -7.81
N GLN A 172 -21.40 5.75 -7.91
CA GLN A 172 -22.64 6.07 -8.60
C GLN A 172 -23.75 6.55 -7.64
N ALA A 173 -23.48 6.63 -6.36
CA ALA A 173 -24.44 7.09 -5.35
C ALA A 173 -24.58 8.64 -5.29
N ASP A 174 -23.75 9.37 -6.04
CA ASP A 174 -23.80 10.83 -6.23
C ASP A 174 -24.39 11.19 -7.61
#